data_2e2a4b729fdf4a7f0bae3e32bf81b476
#
_entry.id   2e2a4b729fdf4a7f0bae3e32bf81b476
#
_cell.length_a   1.000
_cell.length_b   1.000
_cell.length_c   1.000
_cell.angle_alpha   90.00
_cell.angle_beta   90.00
_cell.angle_gamma   90.00
#
_symmetry.space_group_name_H-M   'P 1'
#
loop_
_entity.id
_entity.type
_entity.pdbx_description
1 polymer ?
#
loop_
_entity_poly.entity_id
_entity_poly.type
_entity_poly.pdbx_seq_one_letter_code
_entity_poly.pdbx_strand_id
1 'polypeptide(L)' 'MLDARIRELIAVGASVAVNCHPCMKYHVGKAREMKIDESEIQQAVDVGKMVHKGAAEQIDTLLEELKLLRL' A
#
# COMPACT_ATOMS: atom_id res chain seq x y z
N MET A 1 -20.78 4.27 6.89
CA MET A 1 -20.06 3.08 6.40
C MET A 1 -19.46 3.34 5.04
N LEU A 2 -18.24 2.88 4.81
CA LEU A 2 -17.60 3.03 3.50
C LEU A 2 -18.27 2.11 2.48
N ASP A 3 -18.44 2.59 1.26
CA ASP A 3 -19.00 1.75 0.19
C ASP A 3 -17.95 0.73 -0.30
N ALA A 4 -18.40 -0.25 -1.06
CA ALA A 4 -17.54 -1.36 -1.49
C ALA A 4 -16.37 -0.87 -2.36
N ARG A 5 -16.60 0.16 -3.18
CA ARG A 5 -15.57 0.74 -4.05
C ARG A 5 -14.43 1.34 -3.22
N ILE A 6 -14.78 2.17 -2.25
CA ILE A 6 -13.78 2.81 -1.38
C ILE A 6 -13.03 1.78 -0.56
N ARG A 7 -13.77 0.81 -0.02
CA ARG A 7 -13.15 -0.28 0.77
C ARG A 7 -12.12 -1.04 -0.05
N GLU A 8 -12.42 -1.32 -1.31
CA GLU A 8 -11.50 -2.05 -2.17
C GLU A 8 -10.26 -1.23 -2.53
N LEU A 9 -10.43 0.07 -2.76
CA LEU A 9 -9.28 0.96 -3.00
C LEU A 9 -8.37 1.04 -1.77
N ILE A 10 -8.95 1.10 -0.58
CA ILE A 10 -8.18 1.07 0.66
C ILE A 10 -7.42 -0.25 0.77
N ALA A 11 -8.06 -1.38 0.43
CA ALA A 11 -7.43 -2.70 0.49
C ALA A 11 -6.24 -2.80 -0.49
N VAL A 12 -6.37 -2.22 -1.68
CA VAL A 12 -5.26 -2.16 -2.65
C VAL A 12 -4.07 -1.41 -2.04
N GLY A 13 -4.30 -0.22 -1.52
CA GLY A 13 -3.25 0.58 -0.90
C GLY A 13 -2.62 -0.09 0.30
N ALA A 14 -3.44 -0.69 1.17
CA ALA A 14 -2.96 -1.42 2.34
C ALA A 14 -2.08 -2.62 1.93
N SER A 15 -2.48 -3.34 0.88
CA SER A 15 -1.72 -4.49 0.37
C SER A 15 -0.32 -4.08 -0.07
N VAL A 16 -0.22 -2.93 -0.73
CA VAL A 16 1.08 -2.39 -1.16
C VAL A 16 1.91 -1.96 0.05
N ALA A 17 1.29 -1.26 1.00
CA ALA A 17 1.98 -0.74 2.18
C ALA A 17 2.64 -1.85 3.01
N VAL A 18 1.98 -3.00 3.14
CA VAL A 18 2.50 -4.15 3.90
C VAL A 18 3.26 -5.15 3.03
N ASN A 19 3.46 -4.83 1.75
CA ASN A 19 4.20 -5.68 0.81
C ASN A 19 3.61 -7.09 0.70
N CYS A 20 2.29 -7.18 0.65
CA CYS A 20 1.59 -8.47 0.54
C CYS A 20 1.24 -8.76 -0.91
N HIS A 21 2.03 -9.61 -1.57
CA HIS A 21 1.85 -9.91 -2.99
C HIS A 21 0.51 -10.60 -3.30
N PRO A 22 0.12 -11.68 -2.60
CA PRO A 22 -1.18 -12.28 -2.87
C PRO A 22 -2.36 -11.37 -2.54
N CYS A 23 -2.23 -10.52 -1.52
CA CYS A 23 -3.26 -9.55 -1.18
C CYS A 23 -3.45 -8.55 -2.32
N MET A 24 -2.35 -8.05 -2.88
CA MET A 24 -2.40 -7.10 -3.98
C MET A 24 -3.04 -7.73 -5.22
N LYS A 25 -2.64 -8.95 -5.57
CA LYS A 25 -3.25 -9.66 -6.71
C LYS A 25 -4.75 -9.79 -6.54
N TYR A 26 -5.18 -10.20 -5.35
CA TYR A 26 -6.61 -10.38 -5.07
C TYR A 26 -7.37 -9.06 -5.16
N HIS A 27 -6.90 -8.03 -4.47
CA HIS A 27 -7.64 -6.76 -4.38
C HIS A 27 -7.59 -5.94 -5.67
N VAL A 28 -6.48 -5.96 -6.40
CA VAL A 28 -6.44 -5.33 -7.73
C VAL A 28 -7.40 -6.06 -8.67
N GLY A 29 -7.40 -7.39 -8.64
CA GLY A 29 -8.34 -8.18 -9.44
C GLY A 29 -9.78 -7.87 -9.09
N LYS A 30 -10.09 -7.79 -7.80
CA LYS A 30 -11.44 -7.45 -7.32
C LYS A 30 -11.86 -6.06 -7.75
N ALA A 31 -10.96 -5.08 -7.63
CA ALA A 31 -11.23 -3.71 -8.06
C ALA A 31 -11.55 -3.64 -9.55
N ARG A 32 -10.82 -4.41 -10.36
CA ARG A 32 -11.09 -4.47 -11.81
C ARG A 32 -12.42 -5.15 -12.13
N GLU A 33 -12.76 -6.21 -11.42
CA GLU A 33 -14.08 -6.85 -11.55
C GLU A 33 -15.19 -5.87 -11.24
N MET A 34 -15.00 -5.00 -10.27
CA MET A 34 -15.96 -3.96 -9.89
C MET A 34 -15.95 -2.78 -10.85
N LYS A 35 -15.10 -2.82 -11.88
CA LYS A 35 -14.97 -1.76 -12.89
C LYS A 35 -14.58 -0.41 -12.29
N ILE A 36 -13.74 -0.45 -11.26
CA ILE A 36 -13.13 0.75 -10.68
C ILE A 36 -12.13 1.28 -11.70
N ASP A 37 -12.12 2.59 -11.90
CA ASP A 37 -11.26 3.26 -12.84
C ASP A 37 -9.79 2.91 -12.55
N GLU A 38 -9.04 2.52 -13.60
CA GLU A 38 -7.61 2.17 -13.46
C GLU A 38 -6.80 3.31 -12.85
N SER A 39 -7.16 4.57 -13.13
CA SER A 39 -6.47 5.72 -12.54
C SER A 39 -6.65 5.77 -11.03
N GLU A 40 -7.81 5.38 -10.53
CA GLU A 40 -8.07 5.34 -9.09
C GLU A 40 -7.32 4.19 -8.44
N ILE A 41 -7.27 3.04 -9.10
CA ILE A 41 -6.48 1.90 -8.64
C ILE A 41 -5.00 2.30 -8.54
N GLN A 42 -4.48 2.99 -9.57
CA GLN A 42 -3.11 3.48 -9.57
C GLN A 42 -2.85 4.45 -8.41
N GLN A 43 -3.78 5.35 -8.15
CA GLN A 43 -3.64 6.29 -7.04
C GLN A 43 -3.60 5.57 -5.69
N ALA A 44 -4.40 4.52 -5.52
CA ALA A 44 -4.38 3.70 -4.30
C ALA A 44 -3.01 3.01 -4.13
N VAL A 45 -2.46 2.50 -5.23
CA VAL A 45 -1.11 1.91 -5.23
C VAL A 45 -0.08 2.96 -4.83
N ASP A 46 -0.17 4.16 -5.39
CA ASP A 46 0.78 5.24 -5.10
C ASP A 46 0.76 5.64 -3.64
N VAL A 47 -0.43 5.72 -3.04
CA VAL A 47 -0.56 6.00 -1.60
C VAL A 47 0.06 4.88 -0.77
N GLY A 48 -0.19 3.64 -1.15
CA GLY A 48 0.41 2.48 -0.46
C GLY A 48 1.93 2.50 -0.50
N LYS A 49 2.50 2.85 -1.66
CA LYS A 49 3.96 2.99 -1.80
C LYS A 49 4.51 4.11 -0.91
N MET A 50 3.79 5.21 -0.84
CA MET A 50 4.18 6.33 0.02
C MET A 50 4.23 5.92 1.49
N VAL A 51 3.23 5.19 1.95
CA VAL A 51 3.17 4.69 3.32
C VAL A 51 4.31 3.70 3.59
N HIS A 52 4.55 2.79 2.65
CA HIS A 52 5.62 1.79 2.76
C HIS A 52 6.99 2.48 2.86
N LYS A 53 7.23 3.46 2.02
CA LYS A 53 8.48 4.24 2.04
C LYS A 53 8.68 4.96 3.37
N GLY A 54 7.61 5.59 3.88
CA GLY A 54 7.66 6.27 5.17
C GLY A 54 7.98 5.33 6.32
N ALA A 55 7.41 4.13 6.31
CA ALA A 55 7.69 3.11 7.32
C ALA A 55 9.15 2.69 7.27
N ALA A 56 9.70 2.48 6.06
CA ALA A 56 11.10 2.12 5.89
C ALA A 56 12.04 3.22 6.43
N GLU A 57 11.69 4.48 6.18
CA GLU A 57 12.47 5.62 6.68
C GLU A 57 12.47 5.68 8.21
N GLN A 58 11.35 5.34 8.84
CA GLN A 58 11.27 5.30 10.31
C GLN A 58 12.15 4.19 10.88
N ILE A 59 12.23 3.05 10.21
CA ILE A 59 13.14 1.98 10.61
C ILE A 59 14.59 2.46 10.53
N ASP A 60 14.96 3.17 9.46
CA ASP A 60 16.31 3.71 9.31
C ASP A 60 16.65 4.68 10.43
N THR A 61 15.71 5.53 10.81
CA THR A 61 15.89 6.45 11.93
C THR A 61 16.15 5.70 13.23
N LEU A 62 15.39 4.65 13.49
CA LEU A 62 15.60 3.81 14.67
C LEU A 62 16.98 3.14 14.65
N LEU A 63 17.37 2.61 13.47
CA LEU A 63 18.67 1.96 13.32
C LEU A 63 19.83 2.93 13.55
N GLU A 64 19.69 4.19 13.13
CA GLU A 64 20.67 5.23 13.45
C GLU A 64 20.80 5.42 14.96
N GLU A 65 19.67 5.51 15.67
CA GLU A 65 19.66 5.65 17.14
C GLU A 65 20.35 4.48 17.81
N LEU A 66 20.18 3.28 17.28
CA LEU A 66 20.78 2.06 17.80
C LEU A 66 22.20 1.84 17.28
N LYS A 67 22.70 2.70 16.40
CA LYS A 67 24.01 2.60 15.75
C LYS A 67 24.18 1.32 14.93
N LEU A 68 23.11 0.91 14.27
CA LEU A 68 23.05 -0.30 13.45
C LEU A 68 22.77 -0.01 11.96
N LEU A 69 22.63 1.26 11.58
CA LEU A 69 22.40 1.61 10.19
C LEU A 69 23.70 1.51 9.40
N ARG A 70 23.66 0.77 8.30
CA ARG A 70 24.78 0.67 7.34
C ARG A 70 24.38 1.42 6.06
N LEU A 71 25.24 2.33 5.63
CA LEU A 71 25.03 3.09 4.42
C LEU A 71 25.77 2.51 3.23
#